data_e7dde214722671246bb0e7fe1cffd9c3
#
_entry.id   e7dde214722671246bb0e7fe1cffd9c3
#
_cell.length_a   1.000
_cell.length_b   1.000
_cell.length_c   1.000
_cell.angle_alpha   90.00
_cell.angle_beta   90.00
_cell.angle_gamma   90.00
#
_symmetry.space_group_name_H-M   'P 1'
#
loop_
_entity.id
_entity.type
_entity.pdbx_description
1 polymer ?
#
loop_
_entity_poly.entity_id
_entity_poly.type
_entity_poly.pdbx_seq_one_letter_code
_entity_poly.pdbx_strand_id
1 'polypeptide(L)'
;DIKDSVKLKTLEILNQMYGITERDFARAEIEFVPATKARDVGFDRSLLAGYGHDDRVCAYPAIIAEVEAKSPKYTTLTILADKEEIGSVGNTGLHSHFVYDYIEYLSQCFGADVKEVCEKSACLSSDVNAAFDPTFPDVYEPNNSAYLNKGCVLTKYTGARGKSGSSDASAEFMNKVISIMD
;
A
#
# COMPACT_ATOMS: atom_id res chain seq x y z
N ASP A 1 -18.37 -41.01 -10.32
CA ASP A 1 -18.55 -40.02 -11.37
C ASP A 1 -17.32 -39.13 -11.43
N ILE A 2 -16.64 -39.09 -12.60
CA ILE A 2 -15.35 -38.41 -12.77
C ILE A 2 -15.47 -36.88 -12.52
N LYS A 3 -16.66 -36.33 -12.70
CA LYS A 3 -16.93 -34.89 -12.66
C LYS A 3 -16.62 -34.25 -11.29
N ASP A 4 -16.83 -34.97 -10.20
CA ASP A 4 -16.62 -34.43 -8.83
C ASP A 4 -15.36 -34.98 -8.17
N SER A 5 -14.61 -35.86 -8.83
CA SER A 5 -13.46 -36.54 -8.20
C SER A 5 -12.34 -35.55 -7.81
N VAL A 6 -12.08 -34.54 -8.62
CA VAL A 6 -11.05 -33.51 -8.34
C VAL A 6 -11.47 -32.67 -7.15
N LYS A 7 -12.74 -32.23 -7.12
CA LYS A 7 -13.30 -31.46 -6.01
C LYS A 7 -13.21 -32.23 -4.71
N LEU A 8 -13.67 -33.47 -4.70
CA LEU A 8 -13.66 -34.33 -3.51
C LEU A 8 -12.23 -34.58 -3.01
N LYS A 9 -11.28 -34.83 -3.95
CA LYS A 9 -9.88 -35.02 -3.58
C LYS A 9 -9.25 -33.75 -3.01
N THR A 10 -9.56 -32.60 -3.56
CA THR A 10 -9.11 -31.32 -3.03
C THR A 10 -9.64 -31.07 -1.63
N LEU A 11 -10.94 -31.29 -1.41
CA LEU A 11 -11.56 -31.16 -0.09
C LEU A 11 -10.98 -32.15 0.93
N GLU A 12 -10.68 -33.38 0.51
CA GLU A 12 -10.02 -34.38 1.37
C GLU A 12 -8.63 -33.89 1.79
N ILE A 13 -7.82 -33.37 0.86
CA ILE A 13 -6.49 -32.83 1.16
C ILE A 13 -6.60 -31.64 2.14
N LEU A 14 -7.50 -30.71 1.88
CA LEU A 14 -7.72 -29.57 2.76
C LEU A 14 -8.18 -29.99 4.16
N ASN A 15 -9.06 -30.99 4.23
CA ASN A 15 -9.48 -31.54 5.53
C ASN A 15 -8.30 -32.22 6.26
N GLN A 16 -7.48 -33.00 5.57
CA GLN A 16 -6.31 -33.65 6.17
C GLN A 16 -5.26 -32.64 6.67
N MET A 17 -5.06 -31.55 5.93
CA MET A 17 -4.05 -30.54 6.26
C MET A 17 -4.51 -29.56 7.36
N TYR A 18 -5.75 -29.14 7.31
CA TYR A 18 -6.26 -28.02 8.10
C TYR A 18 -7.51 -28.32 8.94
N GLY A 19 -8.09 -29.53 8.81
CA GLY A 19 -9.32 -29.89 9.51
C GLY A 19 -10.58 -29.20 9.02
N ILE A 20 -10.51 -28.49 7.87
CA ILE A 20 -11.64 -27.73 7.32
C ILE A 20 -12.56 -28.60 6.47
N THR A 21 -13.83 -28.24 6.43
CA THR A 21 -14.86 -28.90 5.60
C THR A 21 -15.20 -28.03 4.38
N GLU A 22 -15.98 -28.58 3.44
CA GLU A 22 -16.51 -27.80 2.30
C GLU A 22 -17.29 -26.57 2.76
N ARG A 23 -18.01 -26.67 3.87
CA ARG A 23 -18.75 -25.54 4.43
C ARG A 23 -17.84 -24.41 4.93
N ASP A 24 -16.71 -24.76 5.51
CA ASP A 24 -15.71 -23.79 5.97
C ASP A 24 -15.03 -23.16 4.77
N PHE A 25 -14.62 -23.96 3.79
CA PHE A 25 -14.02 -23.51 2.54
C PHE A 25 -14.94 -22.53 1.75
N ALA A 26 -16.24 -22.82 1.69
CA ALA A 26 -17.20 -21.96 1.00
C ALA A 26 -17.42 -20.59 1.65
N ARG A 27 -16.93 -20.39 2.88
CA ARG A 27 -17.02 -19.13 3.64
C ARG A 27 -15.67 -18.47 3.87
N ALA A 28 -14.61 -19.10 3.44
CA ALA A 28 -13.26 -18.62 3.59
C ALA A 28 -12.94 -17.52 2.58
N GLU A 29 -12.16 -16.56 2.99
CA GLU A 29 -11.43 -15.68 2.11
C GLU A 29 -10.13 -16.41 1.71
N ILE A 30 -9.93 -16.59 0.40
CA ILE A 30 -8.83 -17.42 -0.12
C ILE A 30 -8.07 -16.60 -1.15
N GLU A 31 -6.77 -16.48 -0.95
CA GLU A 31 -5.88 -15.78 -1.85
C GLU A 31 -4.88 -16.75 -2.48
N PHE A 32 -4.70 -16.64 -3.78
CA PHE A 32 -3.67 -17.37 -4.53
C PHE A 32 -2.55 -16.42 -4.87
N VAL A 33 -1.42 -16.62 -4.24
CA VAL A 33 -0.25 -15.74 -4.40
C VAL A 33 0.95 -16.51 -4.95
N PRO A 34 1.88 -15.84 -5.67
CA PRO A 34 3.14 -16.43 -6.09
C PRO A 34 3.96 -16.93 -4.90
N ALA A 35 4.42 -18.17 -4.95
CA ALA A 35 5.26 -18.76 -3.91
C ALA A 35 6.75 -18.52 -4.13
N THR A 36 7.13 -17.74 -5.15
CA THR A 36 8.53 -17.46 -5.47
C THR A 36 9.14 -16.48 -4.48
N LYS A 37 10.38 -16.76 -4.09
CA LYS A 37 11.17 -15.85 -3.27
C LYS A 37 11.68 -14.66 -4.11
N ALA A 38 12.02 -13.58 -3.44
CA ALA A 38 12.74 -12.47 -4.06
C ALA A 38 14.07 -12.96 -4.69
N ARG A 39 14.41 -12.40 -5.84
CA ARG A 39 15.60 -12.78 -6.61
C ARG A 39 16.17 -11.59 -7.37
N ASP A 40 17.46 -11.68 -7.67
CA ASP A 40 18.12 -10.74 -8.56
C ASP A 40 17.60 -10.86 -9.99
N VAL A 41 17.54 -9.73 -10.69
CA VAL A 41 17.12 -9.60 -12.08
C VAL A 41 18.16 -8.80 -12.88
N GLY A 42 18.30 -9.13 -14.15
CA GLY A 42 19.28 -8.57 -15.06
C GLY A 42 20.56 -9.41 -15.12
N PHE A 43 21.32 -9.27 -16.18
CA PHE A 43 22.61 -9.96 -16.32
C PHE A 43 23.62 -9.51 -15.27
N ASP A 44 23.56 -8.25 -14.88
CA ASP A 44 24.39 -7.63 -13.84
C ASP A 44 23.80 -7.75 -12.43
N ARG A 45 22.61 -8.33 -12.29
CA ARG A 45 21.88 -8.45 -11.03
C ARG A 45 21.62 -7.12 -10.33
N SER A 46 21.45 -6.06 -11.12
CA SER A 46 21.24 -4.71 -10.58
C SER A 46 19.82 -4.44 -10.07
N LEU A 47 18.87 -5.31 -10.37
CA LEU A 47 17.49 -5.21 -9.95
C LEU A 47 17.10 -6.37 -9.04
N LEU A 48 16.09 -6.14 -8.24
CA LEU A 48 15.49 -7.15 -7.38
C LEU A 48 14.02 -7.32 -7.74
N ALA A 49 13.59 -8.54 -8.04
CA ALA A 49 12.19 -8.87 -8.24
C ALA A 49 11.65 -9.68 -7.06
N GLY A 50 10.46 -9.32 -6.60
CA GLY A 50 9.80 -10.04 -5.53
C GLY A 50 8.30 -9.74 -5.53
N TYR A 51 7.50 -10.75 -5.25
CA TYR A 51 6.08 -10.56 -5.02
C TYR A 51 5.86 -9.74 -3.74
N GLY A 52 4.98 -8.76 -3.83
CA GLY A 52 4.65 -7.87 -2.72
C GLY A 52 5.65 -6.74 -2.50
N HIS A 53 6.52 -6.41 -3.48
CA HIS A 53 7.25 -5.14 -3.49
C HIS A 53 6.30 -3.96 -3.41
N ASP A 54 5.25 -4.01 -4.17
CA ASP A 54 4.09 -3.16 -4.02
C ASP A 54 3.21 -3.77 -2.91
N ASP A 55 3.05 -3.14 -1.75
CA ASP A 55 3.68 -1.86 -1.37
C ASP A 55 4.68 -2.00 -0.19
N ARG A 56 5.29 -3.17 0.01
CA ARG A 56 6.22 -3.39 1.13
C ARG A 56 7.45 -2.49 1.08
N VAL A 57 7.85 -2.07 -0.10
CA VAL A 57 9.00 -1.15 -0.27
C VAL A 57 8.72 0.23 0.33
N CYS A 58 7.46 0.64 0.41
CA CYS A 58 7.04 1.88 1.05
C CYS A 58 6.57 1.64 2.50
N ALA A 59 5.84 0.56 2.75
CA ALA A 59 5.34 0.23 4.08
C ALA A 59 6.45 -0.01 5.10
N TYR A 60 7.51 -0.71 4.71
CA TYR A 60 8.63 -1.00 5.61
C TYR A 60 9.38 0.26 6.09
N PRO A 61 9.80 1.18 5.20
CA PRO A 61 10.42 2.44 5.64
C PRO A 61 9.50 3.29 6.51
N ALA A 62 8.20 3.32 6.25
CA ALA A 62 7.24 4.04 7.07
C ALA A 62 7.19 3.50 8.51
N ILE A 63 7.16 2.17 8.68
CA ILE A 63 7.21 1.53 10.00
C ILE A 63 8.54 1.84 10.70
N ILE A 64 9.65 1.71 10.00
CA ILE A 64 10.97 1.96 10.58
C ILE A 64 11.11 3.42 11.01
N ALA A 65 10.65 4.36 10.19
CA ALA A 65 10.64 5.79 10.54
C ALA A 65 9.85 6.06 11.83
N GLU A 66 8.70 5.42 12.00
CA GLU A 66 7.88 5.52 13.21
C GLU A 66 8.58 4.94 14.44
N VAL A 67 9.17 3.75 14.31
CA VAL A 67 9.87 3.06 15.42
C VAL A 67 11.15 3.77 15.83
N GLU A 68 11.87 4.36 14.88
CA GLU A 68 13.14 5.04 15.12
C GLU A 68 12.98 6.50 15.53
N ALA A 69 11.79 7.07 15.40
CA ALA A 69 11.53 8.45 15.78
C ALA A 69 11.80 8.68 17.28
N LYS A 70 12.81 9.50 17.59
CA LYS A 70 13.18 9.84 18.97
C LYS A 70 12.60 11.20 19.33
N SER A 71 11.71 11.23 20.32
CA SER A 71 11.09 12.46 20.83
C SER A 71 10.49 13.34 19.72
N PRO A 72 9.56 12.84 18.93
CA PRO A 72 8.95 13.61 17.85
C PRO A 72 8.25 14.84 18.45
N LYS A 73 8.32 15.97 17.75
CA LYS A 73 7.67 17.22 18.19
C LYS A 73 6.14 17.12 18.20
N TYR A 74 5.61 16.30 17.30
CA TYR A 74 4.17 16.07 17.14
C TYR A 74 3.89 14.57 17.25
N THR A 75 2.65 14.22 17.56
CA THR A 75 2.21 12.83 17.49
C THR A 75 2.33 12.35 16.04
N THR A 76 2.92 11.19 15.86
CA THR A 76 3.06 10.52 14.57
C THR A 76 2.16 9.30 14.53
N LEU A 77 1.68 8.94 13.36
CA LEU A 77 0.83 7.80 13.14
C LEU A 77 1.15 7.19 11.77
N THR A 78 1.57 5.95 11.75
CA THR A 78 1.74 5.17 10.52
C THR A 78 0.56 4.26 10.32
N ILE A 79 -0.09 4.37 9.17
CA ILE A 79 -1.24 3.58 8.77
C ILE A 79 -0.84 2.70 7.61
N LEU A 80 -0.94 1.39 7.77
CA LEU A 80 -0.77 0.43 6.70
C LEU A 80 -2.16 0.08 6.15
N ALA A 81 -2.45 0.56 4.95
CA ALA A 81 -3.74 0.40 4.33
C ALA A 81 -3.90 -1.01 3.74
N ASP A 82 -5.06 -1.61 3.95
CA ASP A 82 -5.49 -2.82 3.28
C ASP A 82 -6.42 -2.47 2.11
N LYS A 83 -6.52 -3.37 1.13
CA LYS A 83 -7.46 -3.31 0.01
C LYS A 83 -7.34 -2.07 -0.89
N GLU A 84 -6.15 -1.48 -0.96
CA GLU A 84 -5.89 -0.33 -1.82
C GLU A 84 -6.17 -0.68 -3.29
N GLU A 85 -5.67 -1.81 -3.78
CA GLU A 85 -5.77 -2.28 -5.16
C GLU A 85 -7.20 -2.50 -5.67
N ILE A 86 -8.14 -2.71 -4.77
CA ILE A 86 -9.57 -2.83 -5.11
C ILE A 86 -10.36 -1.55 -4.83
N GLY A 87 -9.68 -0.43 -4.54
CA GLY A 87 -10.28 0.88 -4.33
C GLY A 87 -10.52 1.23 -2.86
N SER A 88 -9.74 0.68 -1.94
CA SER A 88 -9.78 0.98 -0.49
C SER A 88 -11.17 0.77 0.15
N VAL A 89 -11.96 -0.14 -0.41
CA VAL A 89 -13.32 -0.44 0.03
C VAL A 89 -13.36 -1.48 1.16
N GLY A 90 -14.54 -1.70 1.72
CA GLY A 90 -14.76 -2.63 2.81
C GLY A 90 -14.45 -2.01 4.18
N ASN A 91 -14.57 -2.82 5.23
CA ASN A 91 -14.42 -2.37 6.61
C ASN A 91 -12.96 -2.21 7.07
N THR A 92 -12.00 -2.68 6.27
CA THR A 92 -10.56 -2.57 6.54
C THR A 92 -9.85 -1.62 5.58
N GLY A 93 -10.51 -1.17 4.50
CA GLY A 93 -9.97 -0.18 3.56
C GLY A 93 -10.00 1.25 4.11
N LEU A 94 -9.23 2.15 3.52
CA LEU A 94 -9.15 3.56 3.95
C LEU A 94 -10.46 4.35 3.80
N HIS A 95 -11.41 3.87 2.99
CA HIS A 95 -12.75 4.45 2.89
C HIS A 95 -13.66 4.10 4.08
N SER A 96 -13.24 3.19 4.95
CA SER A 96 -13.94 2.93 6.21
C SER A 96 -13.72 4.07 7.21
N HIS A 97 -14.56 4.13 8.23
CA HIS A 97 -14.39 5.10 9.31
C HIS A 97 -13.24 4.78 10.27
N PHE A 98 -12.62 3.60 10.14
CA PHE A 98 -11.64 3.08 11.10
C PHE A 98 -10.51 4.06 11.42
N VAL A 99 -9.92 4.70 10.40
CA VAL A 99 -8.81 5.64 10.59
C VAL A 99 -9.28 6.88 11.35
N TYR A 100 -10.43 7.43 10.96
CA TYR A 100 -11.00 8.60 11.63
C TYR A 100 -11.36 8.28 13.08
N ASP A 101 -12.03 7.17 13.32
CA ASP A 101 -12.43 6.73 14.67
C ASP A 101 -11.21 6.53 15.56
N TYR A 102 -10.11 6.02 15.01
CA TYR A 102 -8.86 5.85 15.75
C TYR A 102 -8.20 7.19 16.08
N ILE A 103 -8.17 8.14 15.13
CA ILE A 103 -7.68 9.51 15.39
C ILE A 103 -8.56 10.21 16.44
N GLU A 104 -9.88 10.04 16.38
CA GLU A 104 -10.79 10.58 17.37
C GLU A 104 -10.52 10.01 18.77
N TYR A 105 -10.37 8.69 18.86
CA TYR A 105 -10.00 8.03 20.13
C TYR A 105 -8.69 8.59 20.71
N LEU A 106 -7.65 8.71 19.89
CA LEU A 106 -6.39 9.30 20.33
C LEU A 106 -6.57 10.76 20.77
N SER A 107 -7.30 11.56 19.99
CA SER A 107 -7.58 12.96 20.33
C SER A 107 -8.25 13.09 21.69
N GLN A 108 -9.23 12.25 21.97
CA GLN A 108 -9.91 12.19 23.29
C GLN A 108 -8.95 11.84 24.43
N CYS A 109 -8.00 10.92 24.20
CA CYS A 109 -6.98 10.56 25.20
C CYS A 109 -6.12 11.75 25.59
N PHE A 110 -5.92 12.71 24.68
CA PHE A 110 -5.13 13.93 24.91
C PHE A 110 -5.98 15.16 25.21
N GLY A 111 -7.29 15.02 25.33
CA GLY A 111 -8.22 16.12 25.57
C GLY A 111 -8.30 17.12 24.42
N ALA A 112 -8.04 16.68 23.19
CA ALA A 112 -8.06 17.49 21.98
C ALA A 112 -9.34 17.28 21.17
N ASP A 113 -9.77 18.31 20.42
CA ASP A 113 -10.85 18.20 19.47
C ASP A 113 -10.37 17.56 18.19
N VAL A 114 -11.05 16.50 17.73
CA VAL A 114 -10.65 15.73 16.54
C VAL A 114 -10.62 16.57 15.26
N LYS A 115 -11.52 17.54 15.11
CA LYS A 115 -11.54 18.42 13.94
C LYS A 115 -10.32 19.31 13.90
N GLU A 116 -9.96 19.88 15.06
CA GLU A 116 -8.77 20.68 15.18
C GLU A 116 -7.49 19.86 14.94
N VAL A 117 -7.46 18.61 15.40
CA VAL A 117 -6.37 17.67 15.12
C VAL A 117 -6.26 17.41 13.62
N CYS A 118 -7.37 17.08 12.94
CA CYS A 118 -7.36 16.82 11.51
C CYS A 118 -6.93 18.06 10.70
N GLU A 119 -7.44 19.26 11.04
CA GLU A 119 -7.08 20.52 10.36
C GLU A 119 -5.58 20.86 10.47
N LYS A 120 -4.96 20.49 11.58
CA LYS A 120 -3.53 20.75 11.84
C LYS A 120 -2.61 19.59 11.43
N SER A 121 -3.18 18.48 11.03
CA SER A 121 -2.43 17.30 10.62
C SER A 121 -1.89 17.44 9.20
N ALA A 122 -0.81 16.72 8.93
CA ALA A 122 -0.26 16.53 7.60
C ALA A 122 -0.16 15.04 7.31
N CYS A 123 -0.44 14.64 6.09
CA CYS A 123 -0.37 13.24 5.67
C CYS A 123 0.59 13.09 4.49
N LEU A 124 1.48 12.11 4.57
CA LEU A 124 2.24 11.61 3.44
C LEU A 124 1.59 10.31 3.00
N SER A 125 1.17 10.27 1.74
CA SER A 125 0.76 9.02 1.10
C SER A 125 1.97 8.42 0.41
N SER A 126 2.30 7.20 0.77
CA SER A 126 3.48 6.50 0.26
C SER A 126 3.03 5.26 -0.49
N ASP A 127 3.45 5.16 -1.72
CA ASP A 127 3.10 4.07 -2.62
C ASP A 127 4.18 3.93 -3.69
N VAL A 128 4.19 2.83 -4.44
CA VAL A 128 5.11 2.65 -5.56
C VAL A 128 4.68 3.46 -6.78
N ASN A 129 5.64 3.79 -7.61
CA ASN A 129 5.42 4.48 -8.88
C ASN A 129 6.01 3.66 -10.03
N ALA A 130 5.33 3.67 -11.16
CA ALA A 130 5.85 3.06 -12.38
C ALA A 130 7.06 3.83 -12.89
N ALA A 131 8.19 3.17 -13.01
CA ALA A 131 9.36 3.72 -13.68
C ALA A 131 9.20 3.64 -15.19
N PHE A 132 9.82 4.59 -15.93
CA PHE A 132 9.87 4.56 -17.38
C PHE A 132 10.40 3.22 -17.88
N ASP A 133 9.61 2.56 -18.70
CA ASP A 133 9.96 1.29 -19.33
C ASP A 133 10.35 1.53 -20.80
N PRO A 134 11.62 1.34 -21.17
CA PRO A 134 12.07 1.51 -22.53
C PRO A 134 11.48 0.48 -23.52
N THR A 135 10.85 -0.58 -23.02
CA THR A 135 10.15 -1.58 -23.86
C THR A 135 8.81 -1.05 -24.38
N PHE A 136 8.22 -0.11 -23.63
CA PHE A 136 6.92 0.49 -23.96
C PHE A 136 6.98 2.03 -23.81
N PRO A 137 7.88 2.71 -24.56
CA PRO A 137 8.10 4.14 -24.34
C PRO A 137 6.90 5.01 -24.67
N ASP A 138 6.01 4.56 -25.55
CA ASP A 138 4.86 5.33 -26.03
C ASP A 138 3.76 5.55 -24.97
N VAL A 139 3.84 4.82 -23.85
CA VAL A 139 2.87 4.98 -22.73
C VAL A 139 3.33 5.99 -21.70
N TYR A 140 4.53 6.55 -21.85
CA TYR A 140 5.13 7.49 -20.92
C TYR A 140 5.37 8.86 -21.55
N GLU A 141 5.28 9.93 -20.74
CA GLU A 141 5.85 11.23 -21.04
C GLU A 141 7.26 11.31 -20.41
N PRO A 142 8.34 11.27 -21.19
CA PRO A 142 9.70 11.15 -20.64
C PRO A 142 10.09 12.25 -19.65
N ASN A 143 9.61 13.49 -19.87
CA ASN A 143 9.92 14.61 -18.99
C ASN A 143 9.14 14.61 -17.67
N ASN A 144 8.14 13.74 -17.58
CA ASN A 144 7.27 13.61 -16.39
C ASN A 144 7.17 12.16 -15.92
N SER A 145 8.22 11.38 -16.11
CA SER A 145 8.29 9.99 -15.71
C SER A 145 9.34 9.78 -14.64
N ALA A 146 9.08 8.81 -13.76
CA ALA A 146 10.10 8.31 -12.84
C ALA A 146 11.11 7.40 -13.58
N TYR A 147 12.32 7.36 -13.09
CA TYR A 147 13.37 6.49 -13.60
C TYR A 147 14.01 5.71 -12.48
N LEU A 148 14.36 4.44 -12.72
CA LEU A 148 15.07 3.62 -11.75
C LEU A 148 16.40 4.28 -11.33
N ASN A 149 16.77 4.12 -10.07
CA ASN A 149 18.00 4.62 -9.46
C ASN A 149 18.15 6.16 -9.47
N LYS A 150 17.05 6.90 -9.55
CA LYS A 150 17.05 8.38 -9.46
C LYS A 150 16.57 8.93 -8.12
N GLY A 151 16.30 8.07 -7.16
CA GLY A 151 15.84 8.45 -5.83
C GLY A 151 14.34 8.28 -5.63
N CYS A 152 13.82 8.86 -4.56
CA CYS A 152 12.39 8.85 -4.27
C CYS A 152 11.63 9.74 -5.26
N VAL A 153 10.45 9.28 -5.64
CA VAL A 153 9.55 10.05 -6.52
C VAL A 153 8.62 10.89 -5.66
N LEU A 154 8.56 12.17 -5.92
CA LEU A 154 7.60 13.07 -5.31
C LEU A 154 6.51 13.41 -6.32
N THR A 155 5.32 12.89 -6.11
CA THR A 155 4.19 13.06 -7.02
C THR A 155 3.22 14.09 -6.45
N LYS A 156 3.04 15.23 -7.16
CA LYS A 156 2.05 16.24 -6.78
C LYS A 156 0.63 15.81 -7.11
N TYR A 157 0.46 15.17 -8.24
CA TYR A 157 -0.83 14.81 -8.80
C TYR A 157 -0.86 13.35 -9.21
N THR A 158 -1.85 12.62 -8.73
CA THR A 158 -2.16 11.28 -9.21
C THR A 158 -3.49 11.31 -9.95
N GLY A 159 -3.59 10.59 -11.02
CA GLY A 159 -4.84 10.48 -11.75
C GLY A 159 -4.76 9.44 -12.84
N ALA A 160 -5.86 8.73 -13.01
CA ALA A 160 -6.02 7.78 -14.10
C ALA A 160 -7.42 7.91 -14.68
N ARG A 161 -7.58 7.63 -15.95
CA ARG A 161 -8.86 7.43 -16.63
C ARG A 161 -9.93 8.47 -16.30
N GLY A 162 -9.64 9.75 -16.52
CA GLY A 162 -10.65 10.81 -16.40
C GLY A 162 -10.82 11.36 -14.99
N LYS A 163 -9.80 11.26 -14.16
CA LYS A 163 -9.68 11.93 -12.85
C LYS A 163 -10.53 11.34 -11.71
N SER A 164 -11.12 10.17 -11.89
CA SER A 164 -11.76 9.45 -10.79
C SER A 164 -10.68 8.88 -9.84
N GLY A 165 -10.82 9.12 -8.55
CA GLY A 165 -9.85 8.67 -7.56
C GLY A 165 -8.50 9.38 -7.59
N SER A 166 -8.45 10.58 -8.17
CA SER A 166 -7.23 11.39 -8.23
C SER A 166 -6.97 12.11 -6.92
N SER A 167 -5.70 12.36 -6.60
CA SER A 167 -5.28 13.24 -5.53
C SER A 167 -4.38 14.35 -6.06
N ASP A 168 -4.42 15.51 -5.41
CA ASP A 168 -3.62 16.69 -5.75
C ASP A 168 -3.08 17.32 -4.46
N ALA A 169 -1.76 17.26 -4.27
CA ALA A 169 -1.11 17.88 -3.12
C ALA A 169 -1.04 19.40 -3.29
N SER A 170 -1.22 20.16 -2.20
CA SER A 170 -1.03 21.60 -2.24
C SER A 170 0.43 21.98 -2.54
N ALA A 171 0.63 23.11 -3.21
CA ALA A 171 1.98 23.59 -3.53
C ALA A 171 2.81 23.89 -2.27
N GLU A 172 2.15 24.39 -1.23
CA GLU A 172 2.77 24.69 0.07
C GLU A 172 3.30 23.42 0.73
N PHE A 173 2.51 22.34 0.72
CA PHE A 173 2.93 21.07 1.31
C PHE A 173 4.03 20.41 0.48
N MET A 174 3.93 20.47 -0.85
CA MET A 174 5.00 20.01 -1.75
C MET A 174 6.32 20.71 -1.46
N ASN A 175 6.30 22.04 -1.35
CA ASN A 175 7.51 22.81 -1.04
C ASN A 175 8.10 22.44 0.32
N LYS A 176 7.25 22.18 1.32
CA LYS A 176 7.71 21.71 2.63
C LYS A 176 8.44 20.38 2.54
N VAL A 177 7.89 19.41 1.78
CA VAL A 177 8.50 18.09 1.60
C VAL A 177 9.81 18.20 0.82
N ILE A 178 9.85 18.97 -0.26
CA ILE A 178 11.07 19.23 -1.05
C ILE A 178 12.17 19.81 -0.14
N SER A 179 11.84 20.80 0.70
CA SER A 179 12.81 21.42 1.60
C SER A 179 13.34 20.50 2.70
N ILE A 180 12.72 19.34 2.93
CA ILE A 180 13.22 18.32 3.85
C ILE A 180 14.21 17.38 3.15
N MET A 181 14.03 17.21 1.82
CA MET A 181 14.85 16.31 0.99
C MET A 181 16.12 16.97 0.44
N ASP A 182 16.17 18.30 0.35
CA ASP A 182 17.35 19.11 -0.05
C ASP A 182 18.35 19.24 1.12
#